data_00788bb8b387aa8efa2711acb055ba50
#
_entry.id   00788bb8b387aa8efa2711acb055ba50
#
_cell.length_a   1.000
_cell.length_b   1.000
_cell.length_c   1.000
_cell.angle_alpha   90.00
_cell.angle_beta   90.00
_cell.angle_gamma   90.00
#
_symmetry.space_group_name_H-M   'P 1'
#
loop_
_entity.id
_entity.type
_entity.pdbx_description
1 polymer ?
#
loop_
_entity_poly.entity_id
_entity_poly.type
_entity_poly.pdbx_seq_one_letter_code
_entity_poly.pdbx_strand_id
1 'polypeptide(L)'
;MLLKGVKNNFKVFLRLNPALELALLVIVFISIYVSVYYISICAFILMGISGLKRALFVYLPLILGGILVLYLYYGGWLPKGEVSGTARIHIQEVSYQSGFFGSSWVYSGVVQRFSGEKGTFRNLPFKLYRRGKLGPIDAHYDYEVEAVLKKNDTYGYGLKVLPGVSFIPIKKRFSLAQKRYILKKRFKIFLKSKVPFKSAREFLIGISTGDFSNAYLSFTFSRFGLNHLLAISGFHFGLLLLFLNLILRPFLPLKVKTAILILALTFFFLFVGNGPSLARAWIVALIYLLGTLVERPAGSINTLSLSMLAILILDPLMLTHLGFQFSFFVTYAILLYYPKIKKGLVKEGHLKHPIENLILKALALGLSVHLAAIPLTLFYFHKFYLLSVLYNFFVPSIVGLLIIILLSSLIVYPLIPPFANILFYIDGYLTEHLLKFLFWIPTSFDYCIRVPIFPFPLLLAYLIFFLGLGCFNSELQQKEDKLLKFV
;
A
#
# COMPACT_ATOMS: atom_id res chain seq x y z
N MET A 1 37.16 -9.21 9.39
CA MET A 1 37.28 -8.07 8.46
C MET A 1 35.96 -7.71 7.78
N LEU A 2 35.22 -8.63 7.21
CA LEU A 2 33.90 -8.43 6.55
C LEU A 2 32.87 -7.71 7.44
N LEU A 3 32.68 -8.12 8.70
CA LEU A 3 31.73 -7.49 9.63
C LEU A 3 32.05 -6.03 9.98
N LYS A 4 33.34 -5.65 10.06
CA LYS A 4 33.75 -4.24 10.25
C LYS A 4 33.43 -3.39 9.01
N GLY A 5 33.63 -3.94 7.82
CA GLY A 5 33.27 -3.28 6.55
C GLY A 5 31.76 -3.03 6.44
N VAL A 6 30.95 -4.06 6.69
CA VAL A 6 29.48 -3.95 6.68
C VAL A 6 28.98 -2.90 7.69
N LYS A 7 29.55 -2.89 8.91
CA LYS A 7 29.21 -1.91 9.95
C LYS A 7 29.53 -0.46 9.54
N ASN A 8 30.66 -0.22 8.92
CA ASN A 8 31.03 1.13 8.48
C ASN A 8 30.16 1.61 7.31
N ASN A 9 29.91 0.75 6.34
CA ASN A 9 29.08 1.08 5.18
C ASN A 9 27.64 1.38 5.59
N PHE A 10 27.07 0.60 6.52
CA PHE A 10 25.74 0.86 7.04
C PHE A 10 25.66 2.18 7.82
N LYS A 11 26.68 2.54 8.59
CA LYS A 11 26.73 3.86 9.26
C LYS A 11 26.73 5.03 8.29
N VAL A 12 27.49 4.92 7.19
CA VAL A 12 27.51 5.96 6.16
C VAL A 12 26.18 6.03 5.45
N PHE A 13 25.58 4.87 5.13
CA PHE A 13 24.26 4.81 4.52
C PHE A 13 23.17 5.48 5.37
N LEU A 14 23.15 5.25 6.70
CA LEU A 14 22.21 5.93 7.61
C LEU A 14 22.46 7.43 7.68
N ARG A 15 23.73 7.88 7.70
CA ARG A 15 24.06 9.31 7.69
C ARG A 15 23.60 10.03 6.41
N LEU A 16 23.63 9.33 5.28
CA LEU A 16 23.12 9.83 4.01
C LEU A 16 21.57 9.80 3.94
N ASN A 17 20.94 8.98 4.78
CA ASN A 17 19.50 8.79 4.83
C ASN A 17 18.95 8.96 6.26
N PRO A 18 18.99 10.18 6.85
CA PRO A 18 18.59 10.42 8.24
C PRO A 18 17.12 10.10 8.52
N ALA A 19 16.23 10.27 7.56
CA ALA A 19 14.83 9.89 7.70
C ALA A 19 14.64 8.38 7.88
N LEU A 20 15.53 7.54 7.32
CA LEU A 20 15.52 6.10 7.53
C LEU A 20 15.89 5.73 8.96
N GLU A 21 16.87 6.41 9.55
CA GLU A 21 17.27 6.18 10.95
C GLU A 21 16.10 6.46 11.91
N LEU A 22 15.40 7.58 11.72
CA LEU A 22 14.21 7.93 12.49
C LEU A 22 13.07 6.92 12.29
N ALA A 23 12.84 6.50 11.06
CA ALA A 23 11.81 5.51 10.74
C ALA A 23 12.07 4.16 11.42
N LEU A 24 13.31 3.69 11.43
CA LEU A 24 13.70 2.47 12.14
C LEU A 24 13.46 2.59 13.65
N LEU A 25 13.76 3.75 14.25
CA LEU A 25 13.52 4.01 15.66
C LEU A 25 12.02 3.98 15.99
N VAL A 26 11.19 4.61 15.17
CA VAL A 26 9.73 4.59 15.31
C VAL A 26 9.18 3.16 15.20
N ILE A 27 9.67 2.37 14.24
CA ILE A 27 9.32 0.95 14.11
C ILE A 27 9.63 0.17 15.39
N VAL A 28 10.77 0.43 16.04
CA VAL A 28 11.17 -0.27 17.27
C VAL A 28 10.16 -0.04 18.38
N PHE A 29 9.86 1.21 18.73
CA PHE A 29 8.97 1.45 19.86
C PHE A 29 7.52 1.03 19.58
N ILE A 30 7.02 1.18 18.34
CA ILE A 30 5.69 0.69 17.97
C ILE A 30 5.65 -0.84 18.06
N SER A 31 6.65 -1.55 17.55
CA SER A 31 6.66 -3.01 17.57
C SER A 31 6.75 -3.57 19.00
N ILE A 32 7.48 -2.93 19.92
CA ILE A 32 7.49 -3.28 21.34
C ILE A 32 6.09 -3.08 21.95
N TYR A 33 5.45 -1.95 21.68
CA TYR A 33 4.12 -1.62 22.20
C TYR A 33 3.04 -2.59 21.69
N VAL A 34 3.09 -2.96 20.42
CA VAL A 34 2.11 -3.89 19.79
C VAL A 34 2.42 -5.35 20.09
N SER A 35 3.53 -5.65 20.78
CA SER A 35 4.01 -7.01 21.07
C SER A 35 4.49 -7.78 19.81
N VAL A 36 4.97 -7.07 18.79
CA VAL A 36 5.61 -7.64 17.60
C VAL A 36 7.12 -7.66 17.84
N TYR A 37 7.56 -8.47 18.80
CA TYR A 37 8.95 -8.52 19.29
C TYR A 37 10.00 -8.77 18.20
N TYR A 38 9.61 -9.41 17.12
CA TYR A 38 10.53 -9.80 16.05
C TYR A 38 10.98 -8.64 15.18
N ILE A 39 10.08 -7.70 14.86
CA ILE A 39 10.46 -6.48 14.12
C ILE A 39 11.35 -5.61 14.98
N SER A 40 11.10 -5.59 16.30
CA SER A 40 11.91 -4.88 17.30
C SER A 40 13.36 -5.39 17.32
N ILE A 41 13.55 -6.72 17.30
CA ILE A 41 14.88 -7.33 17.34
C ILE A 41 15.67 -6.94 16.08
N CYS A 42 15.06 -7.01 14.91
CA CYS A 42 15.72 -6.59 13.66
C CYS A 42 16.16 -5.13 13.69
N ALA A 43 15.24 -4.24 14.07
CA ALA A 43 15.53 -2.82 14.12
C ALA A 43 16.55 -2.50 15.22
N PHE A 44 16.51 -3.21 16.38
CA PHE A 44 17.48 -3.06 17.45
C PHE A 44 18.90 -3.51 17.03
N ILE A 45 19.03 -4.62 16.29
CA ILE A 45 20.32 -5.07 15.75
C ILE A 45 20.87 -4.03 14.76
N LEU A 46 20.04 -3.51 13.87
CA LEU A 46 20.43 -2.47 12.92
C LEU A 46 20.89 -1.19 13.61
N MET A 47 20.23 -0.81 14.72
CA MET A 47 20.60 0.35 15.54
C MET A 47 21.88 0.10 16.38
N GLY A 48 22.07 -1.10 16.91
CA GLY A 48 23.30 -1.51 17.63
C GLY A 48 24.57 -1.40 16.77
N ILE A 49 24.42 -1.56 15.45
CA ILE A 49 25.49 -1.34 14.49
C ILE A 49 25.92 0.15 14.46
N SER A 50 25.00 1.08 14.74
CA SER A 50 25.27 2.53 14.71
C SER A 50 26.14 3.04 15.87
N GLY A 51 26.22 2.32 16.98
CA GLY A 51 27.12 2.57 18.12
C GLY A 51 26.41 2.49 19.48
N LEU A 52 27.01 1.77 20.44
CA LEU A 52 26.41 1.46 21.73
C LEU A 52 26.09 2.71 22.57
N LYS A 53 26.99 3.71 22.62
CA LYS A 53 26.75 4.96 23.34
C LYS A 53 25.52 5.71 22.84
N ARG A 54 25.36 5.82 21.49
CA ARG A 54 24.20 6.48 20.88
C ARG A 54 22.92 5.68 21.12
N ALA A 55 22.99 4.35 21.07
CA ALA A 55 21.86 3.48 21.36
C ALA A 55 21.35 3.68 22.80
N LEU A 56 22.22 3.75 23.80
CA LEU A 56 21.83 3.88 25.20
C LEU A 56 21.35 5.30 25.56
N PHE A 57 22.07 6.35 25.14
CA PHE A 57 21.79 7.72 25.61
C PHE A 57 20.80 8.49 24.73
N VAL A 58 20.58 8.09 23.46
CA VAL A 58 19.65 8.77 22.56
C VAL A 58 18.44 7.89 22.25
N TYR A 59 18.67 6.65 21.81
CA TYR A 59 17.58 5.83 21.32
C TYR A 59 16.73 5.23 22.42
N LEU A 60 17.33 4.78 23.53
CA LEU A 60 16.57 4.19 24.63
C LEU A 60 15.56 5.17 25.25
N PRO A 61 15.91 6.42 25.60
CA PRO A 61 14.94 7.40 26.08
C PRO A 61 13.83 7.71 25.07
N LEU A 62 14.17 7.79 23.76
CA LEU A 62 13.19 8.02 22.71
C LEU A 62 12.22 6.83 22.54
N ILE A 63 12.71 5.60 22.67
CA ILE A 63 11.89 4.38 22.64
C ILE A 63 10.93 4.36 23.83
N LEU A 64 11.43 4.60 25.04
CA LEU A 64 10.60 4.61 26.25
C LEU A 64 9.56 5.73 26.19
N GLY A 65 9.96 6.93 25.77
CA GLY A 65 9.05 8.05 25.55
C GLY A 65 8.00 7.74 24.50
N GLY A 66 8.37 7.12 23.38
CA GLY A 66 7.44 6.69 22.33
C GLY A 66 6.43 5.65 22.83
N ILE A 67 6.86 4.66 23.62
CA ILE A 67 5.97 3.67 24.25
C ILE A 67 4.99 4.35 25.20
N LEU A 68 5.45 5.29 26.01
CA LEU A 68 4.59 6.06 26.92
C LEU A 68 3.55 6.87 26.15
N VAL A 69 3.93 7.56 25.07
CA VAL A 69 3.01 8.30 24.21
C VAL A 69 1.93 7.37 23.63
N LEU A 70 2.30 6.19 23.13
CA LEU A 70 1.34 5.22 22.63
C LEU A 70 0.40 4.69 23.72
N TYR A 71 0.93 4.42 24.89
CA TYR A 71 0.15 3.98 26.05
C TYR A 71 -0.93 5.01 26.40
N LEU A 72 -0.56 6.29 26.45
CA LEU A 72 -1.50 7.39 26.72
C LEU A 72 -2.50 7.60 25.57
N TYR A 73 -2.03 7.49 24.33
CA TYR A 73 -2.87 7.66 23.13
C TYR A 73 -3.97 6.62 23.01
N TYR A 74 -3.67 5.35 23.32
CA TYR A 74 -4.64 4.25 23.27
C TYR A 74 -5.39 4.03 24.59
N GLY A 75 -5.01 4.72 25.66
CA GLY A 75 -5.61 4.61 26.99
C GLY A 75 -5.18 3.35 27.76
N GLY A 76 -4.03 2.79 27.46
CA GLY A 76 -3.48 1.59 28.09
C GLY A 76 -2.81 0.64 27.10
N TRP A 77 -2.44 -0.54 27.57
CA TRP A 77 -1.96 -1.61 26.70
C TRP A 77 -3.11 -2.15 25.82
N LEU A 78 -2.80 -2.41 24.56
CA LEU A 78 -3.77 -2.90 23.58
C LEU A 78 -4.44 -4.20 24.05
N PRO A 79 -5.80 -4.30 23.98
CA PRO A 79 -6.51 -5.48 24.43
C PRO A 79 -6.14 -6.70 23.59
N LYS A 80 -5.83 -7.80 24.28
CA LYS A 80 -5.57 -9.11 23.69
C LYS A 80 -6.82 -9.98 23.89
N GLY A 81 -7.38 -10.50 22.81
CA GLY A 81 -8.58 -11.33 22.85
C GLY A 81 -9.89 -10.54 22.72
N GLU A 82 -10.99 -11.14 23.13
CA GLU A 82 -12.33 -10.56 23.04
C GLU A 82 -12.64 -9.73 24.30
N VAL A 83 -13.23 -8.56 24.09
CA VAL A 83 -13.67 -7.65 25.16
C VAL A 83 -15.05 -7.13 24.80
N SER A 84 -16.02 -7.32 25.70
CA SER A 84 -17.38 -6.81 25.59
C SER A 84 -17.48 -5.43 26.23
N GLY A 85 -18.31 -4.56 25.65
CA GLY A 85 -18.52 -3.22 26.19
C GLY A 85 -19.22 -2.27 25.21
N THR A 86 -19.28 -1.00 25.60
CA THR A 86 -19.82 0.07 24.77
C THR A 86 -18.74 0.73 23.94
N ALA A 87 -18.97 0.84 22.64
CA ALA A 87 -18.06 1.43 21.66
C ALA A 87 -18.65 2.71 21.07
N ARG A 88 -17.93 3.82 21.16
CA ARG A 88 -18.21 5.01 20.39
C ARG A 88 -17.36 4.97 19.10
N ILE A 89 -18.04 4.83 17.96
CA ILE A 89 -17.39 4.62 16.67
C ILE A 89 -17.54 5.83 15.75
N HIS A 90 -16.45 6.10 15.00
CA HIS A 90 -16.43 7.05 13.89
C HIS A 90 -16.10 6.31 12.59
N ILE A 91 -17.04 6.35 11.63
CA ILE A 91 -16.91 5.66 10.34
C ILE A 91 -16.08 6.52 9.39
N GLN A 92 -14.97 5.99 8.90
CA GLN A 92 -14.07 6.64 7.94
C GLN A 92 -14.20 6.10 6.52
N GLU A 93 -14.74 4.89 6.36
CA GLU A 93 -14.95 4.27 5.06
C GLU A 93 -16.17 3.36 5.09
N VAL A 94 -16.91 3.38 3.96
CA VAL A 94 -18.07 2.52 3.71
C VAL A 94 -17.86 1.81 2.38
N SER A 95 -17.84 0.49 2.39
CA SER A 95 -17.73 -0.33 1.20
C SER A 95 -18.77 -1.46 1.19
N TYR A 96 -19.06 -1.98 0.01
CA TYR A 96 -19.97 -3.10 -0.17
C TYR A 96 -19.21 -4.25 -0.83
N GLN A 97 -19.24 -5.41 -0.19
CA GLN A 97 -18.57 -6.61 -0.66
C GLN A 97 -19.60 -7.71 -0.91
N SER A 98 -19.48 -8.38 -2.05
CA SER A 98 -20.26 -9.57 -2.38
C SER A 98 -19.33 -10.78 -2.29
N GLY A 99 -19.57 -11.65 -1.32
CA GLY A 99 -18.86 -12.91 -1.14
C GLY A 99 -19.64 -14.07 -1.75
N PHE A 100 -19.06 -15.29 -1.77
CA PHE A 100 -19.72 -16.50 -2.21
C PHE A 100 -20.95 -16.86 -1.37
N PHE A 101 -20.96 -16.51 -0.08
CA PHE A 101 -22.03 -16.83 0.89
C PHE A 101 -22.99 -15.65 1.18
N GLY A 102 -22.88 -14.56 0.42
CA GLY A 102 -23.75 -13.41 0.58
C GLY A 102 -23.00 -12.08 0.49
N SER A 103 -23.76 -11.01 0.63
CA SER A 103 -23.23 -9.65 0.54
C SER A 103 -23.21 -8.98 1.91
N SER A 104 -22.23 -8.12 2.14
CA SER A 104 -22.03 -7.40 3.39
C SER A 104 -21.62 -5.96 3.15
N TRP A 105 -22.14 -5.06 3.97
CA TRP A 105 -21.58 -3.75 4.16
C TRP A 105 -20.36 -3.85 5.08
N VAL A 106 -19.26 -3.27 4.67
CA VAL A 106 -18.03 -3.21 5.45
C VAL A 106 -17.75 -1.76 5.81
N TYR A 107 -17.69 -1.51 7.11
CA TYR A 107 -17.36 -0.21 7.67
C TYR A 107 -15.98 -0.30 8.31
N SER A 108 -15.12 0.64 8.01
CA SER A 108 -13.86 0.82 8.70
C SER A 108 -13.76 2.24 9.24
N GLY A 109 -13.05 2.38 10.34
CA GLY A 109 -12.89 3.66 11.02
C GLY A 109 -12.18 3.51 12.35
N VAL A 110 -12.47 4.41 13.28
CA VAL A 110 -11.83 4.46 14.58
C VAL A 110 -12.87 4.35 15.70
N VAL A 111 -12.63 3.47 16.64
CA VAL A 111 -13.30 3.46 17.94
C VAL A 111 -12.71 4.59 18.77
N GLN A 112 -13.42 5.69 18.88
CA GLN A 112 -12.97 6.88 19.64
C GLN A 112 -12.82 6.56 21.13
N ARG A 113 -13.74 5.77 21.66
CA ARG A 113 -13.74 5.30 23.05
C ARG A 113 -14.43 3.93 23.11
N PHE A 114 -13.80 3.01 23.78
CA PHE A 114 -14.37 1.72 24.15
C PHE A 114 -14.33 1.59 25.65
N SER A 115 -15.47 1.35 26.28
CA SER A 115 -15.59 1.14 27.73
C SER A 115 -16.08 -0.29 27.96
N GLY A 116 -15.24 -1.14 28.51
CA GLY A 116 -15.52 -2.54 28.76
C GLY A 116 -14.95 -3.01 30.07
N GLU A 117 -15.16 -4.28 30.42
CA GLU A 117 -14.71 -4.90 31.67
C GLU A 117 -13.20 -4.80 31.93
N LYS A 118 -12.39 -4.78 30.84
CA LYS A 118 -10.92 -4.73 30.91
C LYS A 118 -10.36 -3.30 30.87
N GLY A 119 -11.20 -2.29 31.01
CA GLY A 119 -10.78 -0.88 30.99
C GLY A 119 -11.33 -0.07 29.84
N THR A 120 -10.81 1.15 29.69
CA THR A 120 -11.20 2.08 28.62
C THR A 120 -10.08 2.24 27.60
N PHE A 121 -10.38 1.96 26.35
CA PHE A 121 -9.46 2.10 25.23
C PHE A 121 -9.89 3.24 24.31
N ARG A 122 -8.96 3.82 23.56
CA ARG A 122 -9.21 4.93 22.66
C ARG A 122 -8.51 4.72 21.31
N ASN A 123 -9.02 5.40 20.28
CA ASN A 123 -8.39 5.49 18.96
C ASN A 123 -8.05 4.16 18.29
N LEU A 124 -8.84 3.11 18.56
CA LEU A 124 -8.59 1.78 17.99
C LEU A 124 -9.19 1.68 16.57
N PRO A 125 -8.41 1.31 15.55
CA PRO A 125 -8.94 1.04 14.22
C PRO A 125 -9.84 -0.19 14.24
N PHE A 126 -11.02 -0.10 13.61
CA PHE A 126 -11.96 -1.20 13.56
C PHE A 126 -12.44 -1.53 12.15
N LYS A 127 -12.90 -2.80 12.00
CA LYS A 127 -13.73 -3.25 10.88
C LYS A 127 -15.02 -3.86 11.40
N LEU A 128 -16.15 -3.44 10.81
CA LEU A 128 -17.48 -3.92 11.13
C LEU A 128 -18.13 -4.48 9.87
N TYR A 129 -18.66 -5.70 9.96
CA TYR A 129 -19.40 -6.35 8.88
C TYR A 129 -20.90 -6.38 9.22
N ARG A 130 -21.73 -5.86 8.31
CA ARG A 130 -23.19 -5.86 8.43
C ARG A 130 -23.81 -6.51 7.21
N ARG A 131 -24.82 -7.36 7.41
CA ARG A 131 -25.52 -8.04 6.31
C ARG A 131 -26.05 -7.04 5.29
N GLY A 132 -25.85 -7.32 3.99
CA GLY A 132 -26.16 -6.40 2.90
C GLY A 132 -27.63 -5.99 2.78
N LYS A 133 -28.56 -6.85 3.25
CA LYS A 133 -30.02 -6.59 3.24
C LYS A 133 -30.45 -5.40 4.12
N LEU A 134 -29.66 -5.03 5.13
CA LEU A 134 -30.02 -3.99 6.12
C LEU A 134 -29.76 -2.55 5.63
N GLY A 135 -29.23 -2.38 4.41
CA GLY A 135 -28.85 -1.06 3.89
C GLY A 135 -27.62 -0.44 4.57
N PRO A 136 -27.05 0.63 4.01
CA PRO A 136 -25.89 1.29 4.59
C PRO A 136 -26.24 2.14 5.80
N ILE A 137 -25.32 2.17 6.78
CA ILE A 137 -25.35 3.12 7.90
C ILE A 137 -24.83 4.47 7.39
N ASP A 138 -25.47 5.58 7.81
CA ASP A 138 -25.05 6.91 7.44
C ASP A 138 -23.75 7.30 8.19
N ALA A 139 -22.68 7.49 7.44
CA ALA A 139 -21.38 7.84 8.01
C ALA A 139 -21.26 9.32 8.46
N HIS A 140 -22.32 10.13 8.36
CA HIS A 140 -22.34 11.47 8.94
C HIS A 140 -22.41 11.50 10.46
N TYR A 141 -22.77 10.37 11.10
CA TYR A 141 -22.93 10.30 12.54
C TYR A 141 -21.82 9.50 13.19
N ASP A 142 -21.41 9.95 14.38
CA ASP A 142 -20.74 9.09 15.35
C ASP A 142 -21.82 8.25 16.05
N TYR A 143 -21.57 6.97 16.26
CA TYR A 143 -22.52 6.06 16.86
C TYR A 143 -22.00 5.49 18.16
N GLU A 144 -22.91 5.29 19.12
CA GLU A 144 -22.69 4.46 20.28
C GLU A 144 -23.37 3.10 20.08
N VAL A 145 -22.65 2.03 20.38
CA VAL A 145 -23.09 0.67 20.11
C VAL A 145 -22.49 -0.30 21.12
N GLU A 146 -23.31 -1.22 21.64
CA GLU A 146 -22.81 -2.34 22.42
C GLU A 146 -22.24 -3.40 21.50
N ALA A 147 -20.97 -3.74 21.71
CA ALA A 147 -20.24 -4.61 20.81
C ALA A 147 -19.15 -5.40 21.53
N VAL A 148 -18.74 -6.47 20.89
CA VAL A 148 -17.55 -7.24 21.23
C VAL A 148 -16.41 -6.79 20.31
N LEU A 149 -15.32 -6.34 20.92
CA LEU A 149 -14.08 -5.98 20.24
C LEU A 149 -13.14 -7.18 20.25
N LYS A 150 -12.72 -7.63 19.08
CA LYS A 150 -11.79 -8.75 18.90
C LYS A 150 -10.58 -8.31 18.08
N LYS A 151 -9.37 -8.54 18.59
CA LYS A 151 -8.15 -8.24 17.84
C LYS A 151 -8.08 -9.10 16.56
N ASN A 152 -7.81 -8.50 15.43
CA ASN A 152 -7.54 -9.22 14.19
C ASN A 152 -6.09 -9.74 14.19
N ASP A 153 -5.82 -10.79 13.42
CA ASP A 153 -4.49 -11.41 13.35
C ASP A 153 -3.41 -10.47 12.81
N THR A 154 -3.81 -9.49 11.98
CA THR A 154 -2.88 -8.54 11.37
C THR A 154 -3.12 -7.12 11.87
N TYR A 155 -4.13 -6.42 11.38
CA TYR A 155 -4.34 -5.00 11.64
C TYR A 155 -5.71 -4.71 12.25
N GLY A 156 -5.71 -3.92 13.32
CA GLY A 156 -6.92 -3.39 13.95
C GLY A 156 -7.77 -4.45 14.65
N TYR A 157 -9.03 -4.11 14.82
CA TYR A 157 -9.99 -4.91 15.57
C TYR A 157 -11.24 -5.19 14.75
N GLY A 158 -11.77 -6.40 14.82
CA GLY A 158 -13.12 -6.73 14.42
C GLY A 158 -14.11 -6.21 15.46
N LEU A 159 -15.12 -5.46 15.04
CA LEU A 159 -16.21 -5.01 15.89
C LEU A 159 -17.46 -5.85 15.56
N LYS A 160 -17.92 -6.65 16.50
CA LYS A 160 -19.13 -7.45 16.35
C LYS A 160 -20.22 -6.85 17.26
N VAL A 161 -21.22 -6.23 16.63
CA VAL A 161 -22.37 -5.67 17.33
C VAL A 161 -23.24 -6.81 17.90
N LEU A 162 -23.72 -6.65 19.12
CA LEU A 162 -24.59 -7.64 19.76
C LEU A 162 -25.94 -7.72 19.05
N PRO A 163 -26.58 -8.91 18.97
CA PRO A 163 -27.89 -9.06 18.36
C PRO A 163 -28.93 -8.16 19.04
N GLY A 164 -29.78 -7.50 18.24
CA GLY A 164 -30.84 -6.62 18.75
C GLY A 164 -30.41 -5.20 19.14
N VAL A 165 -29.09 -4.90 19.15
CA VAL A 165 -28.60 -3.56 19.48
C VAL A 165 -28.72 -2.63 18.29
N SER A 166 -29.30 -1.44 18.53
CA SER A 166 -29.41 -0.36 17.55
C SER A 166 -28.18 0.54 17.61
N PHE A 167 -27.84 1.15 16.46
CA PHE A 167 -26.81 2.20 16.37
C PHE A 167 -27.41 3.51 16.85
N ILE A 168 -27.00 3.99 18.02
CA ILE A 168 -27.50 5.25 18.60
C ILE A 168 -26.64 6.39 18.03
N PRO A 169 -27.20 7.30 17.19
CA PRO A 169 -26.47 8.42 16.68
C PRO A 169 -26.23 9.46 17.77
N ILE A 170 -24.96 9.85 17.99
CA ILE A 170 -24.59 10.80 19.05
C ILE A 170 -24.44 12.21 18.45
N LYS A 171 -23.58 12.34 17.45
CA LYS A 171 -23.18 13.64 16.91
C LYS A 171 -23.05 13.58 15.39
N LYS A 172 -23.75 14.51 14.72
CA LYS A 172 -23.59 14.72 13.28
C LYS A 172 -22.29 15.48 13.00
N ARG A 173 -21.53 15.02 12.04
CA ARG A 173 -20.27 15.65 11.61
C ARG A 173 -20.16 15.68 10.08
N PHE A 174 -19.30 16.57 9.60
CA PHE A 174 -18.85 16.49 8.22
C PHE A 174 -18.12 15.15 8.01
N SER A 175 -18.58 14.35 7.06
CA SER A 175 -18.01 13.04 6.79
C SER A 175 -17.48 12.96 5.36
N LEU A 176 -16.15 12.84 5.25
CA LEU A 176 -15.50 12.50 3.98
C LEU A 176 -15.90 11.08 3.52
N ALA A 177 -16.12 10.14 4.45
CA ALA A 177 -16.56 8.79 4.15
C ALA A 177 -17.89 8.77 3.41
N GLN A 178 -18.87 9.53 3.87
CA GLN A 178 -20.18 9.60 3.22
C GLN A 178 -20.11 10.29 1.85
N LYS A 179 -19.35 11.40 1.74
CA LYS A 179 -19.14 12.06 0.44
C LYS A 179 -18.45 11.14 -0.56
N ARG A 180 -17.41 10.42 -0.13
CA ARG A 180 -16.71 9.43 -0.92
C ARG A 180 -17.65 8.32 -1.39
N TYR A 181 -18.46 7.77 -0.49
CA TYR A 181 -19.45 6.74 -0.83
C TYR A 181 -20.43 7.23 -1.89
N ILE A 182 -20.97 8.44 -1.77
CA ILE A 182 -21.88 9.03 -2.76
C ILE A 182 -21.20 9.22 -4.11
N LEU A 183 -19.96 9.77 -4.12
CA LEU A 183 -19.19 9.97 -5.35
C LEU A 183 -18.88 8.64 -6.04
N LYS A 184 -18.39 7.64 -5.30
CA LYS A 184 -18.15 6.29 -5.83
C LYS A 184 -19.44 5.68 -6.38
N LYS A 185 -20.58 5.82 -5.69
CA LYS A 185 -21.87 5.33 -6.17
C LYS A 185 -22.27 5.98 -7.50
N ARG A 186 -22.14 7.31 -7.63
CA ARG A 186 -22.40 8.04 -8.88
C ARG A 186 -21.48 7.57 -10.01
N PHE A 187 -20.20 7.42 -9.73
CA PHE A 187 -19.21 6.93 -10.69
C PHE A 187 -19.50 5.50 -11.16
N LYS A 188 -19.88 4.60 -10.22
CA LYS A 188 -20.32 3.23 -10.56
C LYS A 188 -21.52 3.22 -11.50
N ILE A 189 -22.53 4.08 -11.25
CA ILE A 189 -23.72 4.22 -12.11
C ILE A 189 -23.30 4.73 -13.50
N PHE A 190 -22.43 5.74 -13.56
CA PHE A 190 -21.89 6.28 -14.80
C PHE A 190 -21.18 5.20 -15.62
N LEU A 191 -20.22 4.46 -15.05
CA LEU A 191 -19.54 3.38 -15.78
C LEU A 191 -20.50 2.26 -16.20
N LYS A 192 -21.53 1.97 -15.40
CA LYS A 192 -22.56 1.00 -15.78
C LYS A 192 -23.32 1.39 -17.05
N SER A 193 -23.50 2.67 -17.31
CA SER A 193 -24.17 3.16 -18.53
C SER A 193 -23.24 3.22 -19.75
N LYS A 194 -21.90 3.19 -19.54
CA LYS A 194 -20.91 3.38 -20.62
C LYS A 194 -20.25 2.07 -21.08
N VAL A 195 -20.04 1.13 -20.16
CA VAL A 195 -19.35 -0.13 -20.45
C VAL A 195 -20.37 -1.27 -20.53
N PRO A 196 -20.62 -1.87 -21.74
CA PRO A 196 -21.67 -2.86 -21.92
C PRO A 196 -21.31 -4.24 -21.30
N PHE A 197 -20.05 -4.62 -21.28
CA PHE A 197 -19.57 -5.92 -20.81
C PHE A 197 -19.57 -5.99 -19.27
N LYS A 198 -20.28 -6.99 -18.71
CA LYS A 198 -20.51 -7.08 -17.26
C LYS A 198 -19.21 -7.29 -16.47
N SER A 199 -18.38 -8.28 -16.86
CA SER A 199 -17.14 -8.60 -16.12
C SER A 199 -16.13 -7.47 -16.24
N ALA A 200 -15.95 -6.92 -17.45
CA ALA A 200 -15.09 -5.77 -17.68
C ALA A 200 -15.52 -4.55 -16.87
N ARG A 201 -16.80 -4.25 -16.85
CA ARG A 201 -17.36 -3.13 -16.07
C ARG A 201 -17.10 -3.28 -14.57
N GLU A 202 -17.28 -4.47 -14.00
CA GLU A 202 -17.01 -4.74 -12.59
C GLU A 202 -15.51 -4.59 -12.28
N PHE A 203 -14.64 -5.05 -13.18
CA PHE A 203 -13.20 -4.88 -13.07
C PHE A 203 -12.78 -3.40 -13.15
N LEU A 204 -13.23 -2.67 -14.16
CA LEU A 204 -12.93 -1.24 -14.35
C LEU A 204 -13.44 -0.38 -13.17
N ILE A 205 -14.63 -0.69 -12.63
CA ILE A 205 -15.14 -0.06 -11.42
C ILE A 205 -14.18 -0.35 -10.26
N GLY A 206 -13.78 -1.60 -10.08
CA GLY A 206 -12.87 -2.02 -8.99
C GLY A 206 -11.54 -1.30 -9.03
N ILE A 207 -10.84 -1.29 -10.18
CA ILE A 207 -9.52 -0.64 -10.32
C ILE A 207 -9.59 0.90 -10.22
N SER A 208 -10.77 1.50 -10.46
CA SER A 208 -10.96 2.95 -10.35
C SER A 208 -11.35 3.41 -8.95
N THR A 209 -12.15 2.62 -8.24
CA THR A 209 -12.74 3.00 -6.95
C THR A 209 -12.12 2.31 -5.74
N GLY A 210 -11.36 1.23 -5.97
CA GLY A 210 -10.86 0.34 -4.92
C GLY A 210 -11.91 -0.64 -4.37
N ASP A 211 -13.14 -0.61 -4.89
CA ASP A 211 -14.26 -1.42 -4.39
C ASP A 211 -14.51 -2.62 -5.30
N PHE A 212 -13.84 -3.72 -5.05
CA PHE A 212 -14.09 -4.99 -5.74
C PHE A 212 -15.23 -5.73 -5.05
N SER A 213 -16.38 -5.78 -5.70
CA SER A 213 -17.57 -6.48 -5.19
C SER A 213 -17.71 -7.91 -5.71
N ASN A 214 -16.92 -8.32 -6.70
CA ASN A 214 -17.04 -9.64 -7.34
C ASN A 214 -16.02 -10.62 -6.73
N ALA A 215 -16.53 -11.60 -5.96
CA ALA A 215 -15.71 -12.63 -5.31
C ALA A 215 -14.99 -13.53 -6.33
N TYR A 216 -15.59 -13.79 -7.50
CA TYR A 216 -14.98 -14.62 -8.54
C TYR A 216 -13.76 -13.94 -9.18
N LEU A 217 -13.84 -12.63 -9.46
CA LEU A 217 -12.67 -11.84 -9.88
C LEU A 217 -11.55 -11.89 -8.83
N SER A 218 -11.87 -11.66 -7.57
CA SER A 218 -10.89 -11.71 -6.49
C SER A 218 -10.25 -13.09 -6.36
N PHE A 219 -11.02 -14.16 -6.49
CA PHE A 219 -10.52 -15.54 -6.48
C PHE A 219 -9.56 -15.79 -7.64
N THR A 220 -9.94 -15.43 -8.87
CA THR A 220 -9.12 -15.65 -10.08
C THR A 220 -7.79 -14.89 -9.99
N PHE A 221 -7.83 -13.62 -9.62
CA PHE A 221 -6.61 -12.84 -9.44
C PHE A 221 -5.72 -13.38 -8.30
N SER A 222 -6.33 -13.95 -7.25
CA SER A 222 -5.61 -14.62 -6.16
C SER A 222 -4.85 -15.85 -6.64
N ARG A 223 -5.47 -16.66 -7.52
CA ARG A 223 -4.83 -17.84 -8.15
C ARG A 223 -3.53 -17.50 -8.86
N PHE A 224 -3.49 -16.37 -9.54
CA PHE A 224 -2.33 -15.91 -10.30
C PHE A 224 -1.37 -15.04 -9.49
N GLY A 225 -1.58 -14.87 -8.19
CA GLY A 225 -0.77 -13.98 -7.35
C GLY A 225 -0.91 -12.50 -7.72
N LEU A 226 -2.00 -12.12 -8.39
CA LEU A 226 -2.25 -10.78 -8.92
C LEU A 226 -3.14 -9.92 -8.00
N ASN A 227 -3.38 -10.33 -6.75
CA ASN A 227 -4.24 -9.59 -5.80
C ASN A 227 -3.82 -8.13 -5.61
N HIS A 228 -2.54 -7.84 -5.74
CA HIS A 228 -2.02 -6.49 -5.62
C HIS A 228 -2.49 -5.54 -6.74
N LEU A 229 -2.96 -6.07 -7.90
CA LEU A 229 -3.57 -5.28 -8.98
C LEU A 229 -5.01 -4.89 -8.66
N LEU A 230 -5.71 -5.72 -7.86
CA LEU A 230 -7.06 -5.39 -7.41
C LEU A 230 -7.02 -4.30 -6.31
N ALA A 231 -5.98 -4.26 -5.50
CA ALA A 231 -5.77 -3.16 -4.57
C ALA A 231 -5.21 -1.95 -5.32
N ILE A 232 -5.85 -0.78 -5.21
CA ILE A 232 -5.26 0.44 -5.77
C ILE A 232 -3.90 0.69 -5.11
N SER A 233 -2.87 0.78 -5.93
CA SER A 233 -1.48 0.78 -5.52
C SER A 233 -0.70 1.98 -6.03
N GLY A 234 0.58 2.07 -5.66
CA GLY A 234 1.50 3.07 -6.22
C GLY A 234 1.61 3.04 -7.74
N PHE A 235 1.34 1.89 -8.38
CA PHE A 235 1.29 1.76 -9.83
C PHE A 235 0.18 2.64 -10.45
N HIS A 236 -1.03 2.60 -9.88
CA HIS A 236 -2.16 3.45 -10.32
C HIS A 236 -1.84 4.94 -10.17
N PHE A 237 -1.20 5.32 -9.05
CA PHE A 237 -0.74 6.70 -8.84
C PHE A 237 0.33 7.13 -9.84
N GLY A 238 1.30 6.25 -10.10
CA GLY A 238 2.35 6.49 -11.08
C GLY A 238 1.79 6.68 -12.49
N LEU A 239 0.82 5.85 -12.90
CA LEU A 239 0.13 5.97 -14.18
C LEU A 239 -0.66 7.28 -14.28
N LEU A 240 -1.42 7.64 -13.26
CA LEU A 240 -2.18 8.90 -13.23
C LEU A 240 -1.24 10.11 -13.32
N LEU A 241 -0.15 10.09 -12.54
CA LEU A 241 0.86 11.15 -12.57
C LEU A 241 1.52 11.26 -13.94
N LEU A 242 1.94 10.14 -14.52
CA LEU A 242 2.54 10.09 -15.85
C LEU A 242 1.58 10.61 -16.92
N PHE A 243 0.35 10.11 -16.93
CA PHE A 243 -0.68 10.48 -17.89
C PHE A 243 -1.01 11.97 -17.84
N LEU A 244 -1.30 12.51 -16.64
CA LEU A 244 -1.57 13.93 -16.47
C LEU A 244 -0.35 14.80 -16.81
N ASN A 245 0.86 14.38 -16.42
CA ASN A 245 2.08 15.09 -16.74
C ASN A 245 2.33 15.17 -18.26
N LEU A 246 2.05 14.10 -19.01
CA LEU A 246 2.18 14.09 -20.47
C LEU A 246 1.19 15.05 -21.14
N ILE A 247 -0.07 15.08 -20.67
CA ILE A 247 -1.10 15.97 -21.21
C ILE A 247 -0.79 17.43 -20.88
N LEU A 248 -0.39 17.72 -19.64
CA LEU A 248 -0.23 19.11 -19.18
C LEU A 248 1.12 19.73 -19.57
N ARG A 249 2.14 18.89 -19.83
CA ARG A 249 3.50 19.35 -20.12
C ARG A 249 3.61 20.36 -21.30
N PRO A 250 2.94 20.14 -22.44
CA PRO A 250 3.06 21.07 -23.57
C PRO A 250 2.35 22.41 -23.37
N PHE A 251 1.39 22.50 -22.45
CA PHE A 251 0.51 23.66 -22.31
C PHE A 251 0.81 24.53 -21.08
N LEU A 252 1.49 24.00 -20.06
CA LEU A 252 1.60 24.68 -18.78
C LEU A 252 3.05 24.80 -18.28
N PRO A 253 3.41 25.97 -17.69
CA PRO A 253 4.69 26.13 -17.03
C PRO A 253 4.82 25.21 -15.82
N LEU A 254 6.07 24.87 -15.46
CA LEU A 254 6.39 23.86 -14.44
C LEU A 254 5.62 24.06 -13.12
N LYS A 255 5.58 25.27 -12.59
CA LYS A 255 4.94 25.57 -11.29
C LYS A 255 3.44 25.33 -11.32
N VAL A 256 2.74 25.82 -12.36
CA VAL A 256 1.28 25.64 -12.53
C VAL A 256 0.94 24.15 -12.75
N LYS A 257 1.67 23.50 -13.64
CA LYS A 257 1.54 22.07 -13.90
C LYS A 257 1.68 21.26 -12.60
N THR A 258 2.72 21.53 -11.81
CA THR A 258 2.98 20.81 -10.55
C THR A 258 1.87 21.03 -9.53
N ALA A 259 1.34 22.25 -9.43
CA ALA A 259 0.19 22.54 -8.55
C ALA A 259 -1.06 21.73 -8.96
N ILE A 260 -1.37 21.67 -10.26
CA ILE A 260 -2.49 20.88 -10.78
C ILE A 260 -2.28 19.39 -10.52
N LEU A 261 -1.06 18.87 -10.69
CA LEU A 261 -0.74 17.47 -10.40
C LEU A 261 -0.95 17.16 -8.90
N ILE A 262 -0.52 18.04 -8.00
CA ILE A 262 -0.74 17.88 -6.54
C ILE A 262 -2.25 17.84 -6.23
N LEU A 263 -3.04 18.76 -6.79
CA LEU A 263 -4.48 18.80 -6.59
C LEU A 263 -5.18 17.55 -7.13
N ALA A 264 -4.83 17.11 -8.35
CA ALA A 264 -5.42 15.93 -8.98
C ALA A 264 -5.09 14.64 -8.20
N LEU A 265 -3.83 14.46 -7.78
CA LEU A 265 -3.43 13.30 -6.97
C LEU A 265 -4.08 13.31 -5.58
N THR A 266 -4.22 14.48 -4.96
CA THR A 266 -4.91 14.62 -3.67
C THR A 266 -6.40 14.32 -3.82
N PHE A 267 -7.04 14.82 -4.88
CA PHE A 267 -8.43 14.48 -5.18
C PHE A 267 -8.61 12.96 -5.40
N PHE A 268 -7.72 12.33 -6.15
CA PHE A 268 -7.77 10.88 -6.39
C PHE A 268 -7.59 10.10 -5.07
N PHE A 269 -6.65 10.50 -4.21
CA PHE A 269 -6.47 9.92 -2.88
C PHE A 269 -7.74 10.04 -2.02
N LEU A 270 -8.35 11.24 -1.97
CA LEU A 270 -9.59 11.46 -1.23
C LEU A 270 -10.77 10.68 -1.80
N PHE A 271 -10.83 10.51 -3.12
CA PHE A 271 -11.87 9.74 -3.81
C PHE A 271 -11.75 8.24 -3.54
N VAL A 272 -10.56 7.68 -3.63
CA VAL A 272 -10.35 6.23 -3.44
C VAL A 272 -10.48 5.82 -1.97
N GLY A 273 -9.81 6.51 -1.04
CA GLY A 273 -9.86 6.22 0.40
C GLY A 273 -8.51 5.86 1.02
N ASN A 274 -8.54 5.42 2.27
CA ASN A 274 -7.34 5.23 3.10
C ASN A 274 -6.77 3.80 3.01
N GLY A 275 -6.12 3.45 1.89
CA GLY A 275 -5.28 2.26 1.84
C GLY A 275 -3.81 2.58 2.18
N PRO A 276 -3.05 1.73 2.91
CA PRO A 276 -1.66 2.03 3.27
C PRO A 276 -0.75 2.20 2.05
N SER A 277 -0.92 1.39 1.02
CA SER A 277 -0.18 1.52 -0.25
C SER A 277 -0.51 2.80 -0.99
N LEU A 278 -1.77 3.24 -0.92
CA LEU A 278 -2.26 4.47 -1.53
C LEU A 278 -1.74 5.70 -0.79
N ALA A 279 -1.81 5.71 0.55
CA ALA A 279 -1.29 6.79 1.39
C ALA A 279 0.22 6.97 1.16
N ARG A 280 0.98 5.86 1.12
CA ARG A 280 2.41 5.92 0.78
C ARG A 280 2.65 6.57 -0.58
N ALA A 281 1.94 6.11 -1.62
CA ALA A 281 2.12 6.62 -2.97
C ALA A 281 1.79 8.11 -3.08
N TRP A 282 0.71 8.54 -2.41
CA TRP A 282 0.33 9.95 -2.34
C TRP A 282 1.37 10.80 -1.63
N ILE A 283 1.84 10.41 -0.44
CA ILE A 283 2.85 11.17 0.31
C ILE A 283 4.17 11.24 -0.46
N VAL A 284 4.63 10.11 -1.04
CA VAL A 284 5.84 10.08 -1.87
C VAL A 284 5.72 11.03 -3.06
N ALA A 285 4.57 10.99 -3.77
CA ALA A 285 4.33 11.88 -4.90
C ALA A 285 4.29 13.36 -4.47
N LEU A 286 3.67 13.67 -3.33
CA LEU A 286 3.65 15.03 -2.78
C LEU A 286 5.05 15.53 -2.46
N ILE A 287 5.87 14.75 -1.75
CA ILE A 287 7.25 15.13 -1.39
C ILE A 287 8.06 15.37 -2.67
N TYR A 288 7.93 14.48 -3.66
CA TYR A 288 8.59 14.62 -4.95
C TYR A 288 8.17 15.90 -5.68
N LEU A 289 6.86 16.15 -5.81
CA LEU A 289 6.33 17.32 -6.51
C LEU A 289 6.64 18.63 -5.79
N LEU A 290 6.55 18.65 -4.45
CA LEU A 290 6.97 19.80 -3.64
C LEU A 290 8.47 20.06 -3.76
N GLY A 291 9.30 18.99 -3.76
CA GLY A 291 10.73 19.09 -3.98
C GLY A 291 11.08 19.71 -5.33
N THR A 292 10.29 19.43 -6.38
CA THR A 292 10.48 20.07 -7.71
C THR A 292 10.10 21.54 -7.70
N LEU A 293 9.11 21.95 -6.90
CA LEU A 293 8.72 23.37 -6.76
C LEU A 293 9.78 24.22 -6.07
N VAL A 294 10.45 23.60 -5.06
CA VAL A 294 11.48 24.27 -4.24
C VAL A 294 12.89 24.07 -4.83
N GLU A 295 12.98 23.39 -5.98
CA GLU A 295 14.24 23.05 -6.66
C GLU A 295 15.23 22.25 -5.77
N ARG A 296 14.69 21.51 -4.80
CA ARG A 296 15.44 20.64 -3.87
C ARG A 296 14.90 19.22 -3.92
N PRO A 297 15.33 18.40 -4.89
CA PRO A 297 14.89 17.01 -4.99
C PRO A 297 15.38 16.22 -3.75
N ALA A 298 14.46 15.57 -3.07
CA ALA A 298 14.81 14.67 -1.97
C ALA A 298 15.26 13.31 -2.53
N GLY A 299 16.27 12.70 -1.89
CA GLY A 299 16.70 11.34 -2.24
C GLY A 299 15.55 10.32 -2.07
N SER A 300 15.44 9.37 -2.99
CA SER A 300 14.31 8.42 -3.03
C SER A 300 14.12 7.63 -1.73
N ILE A 301 15.22 7.22 -1.07
CA ILE A 301 15.17 6.47 0.20
C ILE A 301 14.69 7.37 1.33
N ASN A 302 15.15 8.63 1.42
CA ASN A 302 14.66 9.59 2.41
C ASN A 302 13.19 9.92 2.20
N THR A 303 12.76 10.11 0.95
CA THR A 303 11.35 10.35 0.61
C THR A 303 10.46 9.18 1.04
N LEU A 304 10.89 7.94 0.77
CA LEU A 304 10.17 6.74 1.18
C LEU A 304 10.13 6.61 2.71
N SER A 305 11.24 6.86 3.40
CA SER A 305 11.33 6.81 4.87
C SER A 305 10.47 7.88 5.53
N LEU A 306 10.46 9.10 4.98
CA LEU A 306 9.61 10.19 5.48
C LEU A 306 8.13 9.87 5.29
N SER A 307 7.76 9.24 4.17
CA SER A 307 6.38 8.78 3.97
C SER A 307 5.98 7.69 4.96
N MET A 308 6.91 6.80 5.32
CA MET A 308 6.70 5.78 6.34
C MET A 308 6.48 6.40 7.71
N LEU A 309 7.33 7.36 8.11
CA LEU A 309 7.18 8.12 9.35
C LEU A 309 5.83 8.82 9.43
N ALA A 310 5.43 9.52 8.37
CA ALA A 310 4.15 10.25 8.34
C ALA A 310 2.95 9.31 8.58
N ILE A 311 2.95 8.12 7.94
CA ILE A 311 1.88 7.14 8.13
C ILE A 311 1.89 6.58 9.56
N LEU A 312 3.05 6.23 10.11
CA LEU A 312 3.18 5.64 11.45
C LEU A 312 2.89 6.65 12.56
N ILE A 313 3.08 7.95 12.34
CA ILE A 313 2.67 9.02 13.26
C ILE A 313 1.14 9.14 13.28
N LEU A 314 0.49 9.04 12.11
CA LEU A 314 -0.97 9.14 12.00
C LEU A 314 -1.69 7.90 12.53
N ASP A 315 -1.15 6.73 12.24
CA ASP A 315 -1.68 5.44 12.69
C ASP A 315 -0.54 4.45 12.96
N PRO A 316 -0.07 4.38 14.22
CA PRO A 316 1.01 3.46 14.61
C PRO A 316 0.70 1.98 14.34
N LEU A 317 -0.58 1.57 14.42
CA LEU A 317 -0.98 0.19 14.16
C LEU A 317 -0.84 -0.23 12.69
N MET A 318 -0.66 0.72 11.77
CA MET A 318 -0.34 0.43 10.36
C MET A 318 0.91 -0.44 10.19
N LEU A 319 1.83 -0.44 11.17
CA LEU A 319 3.00 -1.32 11.14
C LEU A 319 2.62 -2.80 11.03
N THR A 320 1.49 -3.21 11.61
CA THR A 320 0.99 -4.60 11.54
C THR A 320 0.18 -4.89 10.27
N HIS A 321 -0.15 -3.87 9.48
CA HIS A 321 -0.93 -4.04 8.27
C HIS A 321 -0.09 -4.65 7.14
N LEU A 322 -0.52 -5.82 6.60
CA LEU A 322 0.21 -6.51 5.53
C LEU A 322 0.49 -5.62 4.32
N GLY A 323 -0.50 -4.86 3.88
CA GLY A 323 -0.33 -3.93 2.76
C GLY A 323 0.71 -2.84 3.01
N PHE A 324 0.90 -2.39 4.26
CA PHE A 324 1.96 -1.48 4.64
C PHE A 324 3.33 -2.17 4.51
N GLN A 325 3.50 -3.34 5.12
CA GLN A 325 4.76 -4.08 5.11
C GLN A 325 5.21 -4.42 3.69
N PHE A 326 4.34 -5.05 2.88
CA PHE A 326 4.64 -5.36 1.49
C PHE A 326 4.95 -4.10 0.67
N SER A 327 4.17 -3.05 0.83
CA SER A 327 4.32 -1.82 0.06
C SER A 327 5.66 -1.13 0.30
N PHE A 328 6.09 -1.00 1.55
CA PHE A 328 7.38 -0.39 1.88
C PHE A 328 8.54 -1.30 1.55
N PHE A 329 8.47 -2.58 1.94
CA PHE A 329 9.58 -3.51 1.75
C PHE A 329 9.89 -3.74 0.27
N VAL A 330 8.87 -3.97 -0.56
CA VAL A 330 9.04 -4.12 -2.01
C VAL A 330 9.59 -2.83 -2.64
N THR A 331 9.15 -1.66 -2.19
CA THR A 331 9.65 -0.39 -2.74
C THR A 331 11.12 -0.16 -2.35
N TYR A 332 11.53 -0.44 -1.12
CA TYR A 332 12.94 -0.43 -0.72
C TYR A 332 13.77 -1.40 -1.57
N ALA A 333 13.24 -2.60 -1.82
CA ALA A 333 13.90 -3.57 -2.66
C ALA A 333 14.12 -3.07 -4.10
N ILE A 334 13.11 -2.45 -4.68
CA ILE A 334 13.23 -1.84 -6.01
C ILE A 334 14.33 -0.75 -6.00
N LEU A 335 14.31 0.15 -5.01
CA LEU A 335 15.30 1.22 -4.93
C LEU A 335 16.74 0.72 -4.75
N LEU A 336 16.93 -0.38 -4.01
CA LEU A 336 18.25 -0.93 -3.71
C LEU A 336 18.77 -1.88 -4.79
N TYR A 337 17.90 -2.68 -5.41
CA TYR A 337 18.32 -3.79 -6.27
C TYR A 337 18.05 -3.58 -7.76
N TYR A 338 16.99 -2.85 -8.14
CA TYR A 338 16.71 -2.63 -9.55
C TYR A 338 17.88 -2.00 -10.32
N PRO A 339 18.58 -0.95 -9.83
CA PRO A 339 19.72 -0.36 -10.54
C PRO A 339 20.84 -1.39 -10.78
N LYS A 340 21.10 -2.27 -9.81
CA LYS A 340 22.15 -3.28 -9.85
C LYS A 340 21.83 -4.42 -10.82
N ILE A 341 20.61 -4.97 -10.70
CA ILE A 341 20.14 -6.06 -11.58
C ILE A 341 20.05 -5.53 -13.02
N LYS A 342 19.55 -4.31 -13.21
CA LYS A 342 19.53 -3.66 -14.51
C LYS A 342 20.95 -3.54 -15.11
N LYS A 343 21.95 -3.06 -14.34
CA LYS A 343 23.34 -2.94 -14.81
C LYS A 343 23.93 -4.31 -15.20
N GLY A 344 23.54 -5.38 -14.50
CA GLY A 344 23.97 -6.74 -14.81
C GLY A 344 23.33 -7.35 -16.06
N LEU A 345 22.05 -7.06 -16.29
CA LEU A 345 21.30 -7.61 -17.43
C LEU A 345 21.44 -6.77 -18.71
N VAL A 346 21.46 -5.45 -18.57
CA VAL A 346 21.53 -4.49 -19.69
C VAL A 346 22.97 -4.04 -19.84
N LYS A 347 23.74 -4.71 -20.68
CA LYS A 347 25.11 -4.30 -21.05
C LYS A 347 25.01 -3.07 -21.98
N GLU A 348 25.52 -1.93 -21.54
CA GLU A 348 25.57 -0.72 -22.36
C GLU A 348 26.43 -0.99 -23.61
N GLY A 349 25.87 -0.72 -24.80
CA GLY A 349 26.54 -0.88 -26.09
C GLY A 349 26.21 -2.15 -26.90
N HIS A 350 25.51 -3.14 -26.36
CA HIS A 350 25.19 -4.39 -27.08
C HIS A 350 23.74 -4.51 -27.56
N LEU A 351 22.84 -3.60 -27.13
CA LEU A 351 21.42 -3.68 -27.43
C LEU A 351 21.09 -2.99 -28.75
N LYS A 352 20.97 -3.79 -29.81
CA LYS A 352 20.55 -3.31 -31.15
C LYS A 352 19.06 -2.96 -31.24
N HIS A 353 18.21 -3.47 -30.30
CA HIS A 353 16.76 -3.35 -30.38
C HIS A 353 16.12 -2.71 -29.13
N PRO A 354 15.28 -1.69 -29.27
CA PRO A 354 14.59 -1.03 -28.14
C PRO A 354 13.65 -1.96 -27.36
N ILE A 355 13.07 -2.97 -28.03
CA ILE A 355 12.17 -3.97 -27.42
C ILE A 355 12.94 -4.87 -26.47
N GLU A 356 14.13 -5.35 -26.84
CA GLU A 356 14.98 -6.18 -25.98
C GLU A 356 15.37 -5.43 -24.70
N ASN A 357 15.75 -4.16 -24.83
CA ASN A 357 16.06 -3.29 -23.69
C ASN A 357 14.84 -3.12 -22.75
N LEU A 358 13.63 -2.97 -23.30
CA LEU A 358 12.41 -2.88 -22.53
C LEU A 358 12.14 -4.18 -21.76
N ILE A 359 12.27 -5.33 -22.41
CA ILE A 359 12.07 -6.65 -21.79
C ILE A 359 13.09 -6.86 -20.65
N LEU A 360 14.38 -6.60 -20.87
CA LEU A 360 15.42 -6.77 -19.85
C LEU A 360 15.21 -5.82 -18.65
N LYS A 361 14.78 -4.59 -18.86
CA LYS A 361 14.40 -3.65 -17.79
C LYS A 361 13.20 -4.15 -16.99
N ALA A 362 12.18 -4.69 -17.66
CA ALA A 362 11.00 -5.26 -17.02
C ALA A 362 11.37 -6.53 -16.22
N LEU A 363 12.26 -7.39 -16.74
CA LEU A 363 12.81 -8.54 -16.01
C LEU A 363 13.60 -8.09 -14.77
N ALA A 364 14.47 -7.08 -14.90
CA ALA A 364 15.19 -6.53 -13.74
C ALA A 364 14.26 -6.01 -12.65
N LEU A 365 13.19 -5.33 -13.04
CA LEU A 365 12.17 -4.86 -12.11
C LEU A 365 11.44 -6.03 -11.45
N GLY A 366 10.97 -7.00 -12.23
CA GLY A 366 10.29 -8.19 -11.74
C GLY A 366 11.14 -8.98 -10.74
N LEU A 367 12.43 -9.22 -11.05
CA LEU A 367 13.37 -9.88 -10.14
C LEU A 367 13.53 -9.10 -8.83
N SER A 368 13.67 -7.77 -8.90
CA SER A 368 13.79 -6.92 -7.70
C SER A 368 12.56 -7.02 -6.80
N VAL A 369 11.36 -7.06 -7.39
CA VAL A 369 10.10 -7.21 -6.67
C VAL A 369 9.99 -8.59 -6.02
N HIS A 370 10.27 -9.66 -6.77
CA HIS A 370 10.12 -11.05 -6.29
C HIS A 370 11.14 -11.39 -5.21
N LEU A 371 12.37 -10.88 -5.28
CA LEU A 371 13.35 -11.03 -4.20
C LEU A 371 12.79 -10.57 -2.85
N ALA A 372 12.02 -9.49 -2.83
CA ALA A 372 11.40 -9.01 -1.60
C ALA A 372 10.07 -9.72 -1.28
N ALA A 373 9.23 -9.92 -2.29
CA ALA A 373 7.86 -10.39 -2.08
C ALA A 373 7.78 -11.88 -1.70
N ILE A 374 8.66 -12.75 -2.24
CA ILE A 374 8.59 -14.20 -2.01
C ILE A 374 8.70 -14.57 -0.53
N PRO A 375 9.73 -14.13 0.24
CA PRO A 375 9.86 -14.51 1.64
C PRO A 375 8.69 -14.02 2.50
N LEU A 376 8.20 -12.80 2.27
CA LEU A 376 7.03 -12.28 2.95
C LEU A 376 5.76 -13.07 2.60
N THR A 377 5.60 -13.44 1.33
CA THR A 377 4.46 -14.23 0.86
C THR A 377 4.46 -15.62 1.49
N LEU A 378 5.61 -16.29 1.56
CA LEU A 378 5.76 -17.59 2.21
C LEU A 378 5.51 -17.51 3.71
N PHE A 379 5.97 -16.45 4.37
CA PHE A 379 5.78 -16.25 5.81
C PHE A 379 4.31 -16.00 6.18
N TYR A 380 3.60 -15.10 5.45
CA TYR A 380 2.23 -14.72 5.80
C TYR A 380 1.16 -15.62 5.21
N PHE A 381 1.37 -16.12 3.99
CA PHE A 381 0.34 -16.88 3.27
C PHE A 381 0.67 -18.37 3.16
N HIS A 382 1.86 -18.79 3.55
CA HIS A 382 2.34 -20.19 3.50
C HIS A 382 2.23 -20.85 2.12
N LYS A 383 2.13 -20.03 1.07
CA LYS A 383 2.00 -20.47 -0.32
C LYS A 383 2.59 -19.46 -1.30
N PHE A 384 3.14 -19.98 -2.39
CA PHE A 384 3.64 -19.16 -3.49
C PHE A 384 3.28 -19.82 -4.83
N TYR A 385 2.65 -19.05 -5.72
CA TYR A 385 2.28 -19.51 -7.04
C TYR A 385 3.43 -19.24 -8.01
N LEU A 386 4.03 -20.29 -8.59
CA LEU A 386 5.19 -20.17 -9.49
C LEU A 386 4.88 -19.33 -10.73
N LEU A 387 3.72 -19.56 -11.35
CA LEU A 387 3.30 -18.82 -12.52
C LEU A 387 2.98 -17.33 -12.24
N SER A 388 2.87 -16.94 -10.95
CA SER A 388 2.71 -15.53 -10.60
C SER A 388 3.85 -14.66 -11.13
N VAL A 389 5.06 -15.20 -11.20
CA VAL A 389 6.23 -14.50 -11.77
C VAL A 389 5.98 -14.13 -13.23
N LEU A 390 5.46 -15.09 -14.01
CA LEU A 390 5.14 -14.88 -15.42
C LEU A 390 3.97 -13.91 -15.60
N TYR A 391 2.87 -14.10 -14.85
CA TYR A 391 1.70 -13.22 -14.93
C TYR A 391 2.02 -11.79 -14.50
N ASN A 392 2.87 -11.62 -13.49
CA ASN A 392 3.32 -10.31 -13.05
C ASN A 392 4.22 -9.58 -14.05
N PHE A 393 4.72 -10.27 -15.06
CA PHE A 393 5.50 -9.65 -16.12
C PHE A 393 4.61 -8.93 -17.16
N PHE A 394 3.49 -9.52 -17.59
CA PHE A 394 2.69 -8.94 -18.66
C PHE A 394 1.32 -8.39 -18.24
N VAL A 395 0.62 -9.00 -17.25
CA VAL A 395 -0.72 -8.54 -16.84
C VAL A 395 -0.73 -7.10 -16.32
N PRO A 396 0.23 -6.64 -15.49
CA PRO A 396 0.26 -5.25 -15.06
C PRO A 396 0.39 -4.25 -16.21
N SER A 397 1.15 -4.60 -17.26
CA SER A 397 1.31 -3.73 -18.44
C SER A 397 -0.01 -3.59 -19.22
N ILE A 398 -0.76 -4.69 -19.38
CA ILE A 398 -2.08 -4.65 -20.02
C ILE A 398 -3.06 -3.85 -19.16
N VAL A 399 -3.12 -4.12 -17.84
CA VAL A 399 -3.97 -3.36 -16.92
C VAL A 399 -3.61 -1.86 -16.92
N GLY A 400 -2.32 -1.53 -17.03
CA GLY A 400 -1.86 -0.15 -17.18
C GLY A 400 -2.41 0.53 -18.44
N LEU A 401 -2.41 -0.19 -19.57
CA LEU A 401 -3.01 0.30 -20.80
C LEU A 401 -4.52 0.56 -20.64
N LEU A 402 -5.26 -0.38 -20.04
CA LEU A 402 -6.68 -0.22 -19.75
C LEU A 402 -6.94 1.01 -18.87
N ILE A 403 -6.16 1.23 -17.82
CA ILE A 403 -6.27 2.43 -16.98
C ILE A 403 -6.04 3.71 -17.80
N ILE A 404 -5.07 3.73 -18.71
CA ILE A 404 -4.81 4.89 -19.58
C ILE A 404 -5.98 5.15 -20.52
N ILE A 405 -6.55 4.10 -21.14
CA ILE A 405 -7.73 4.22 -22.01
C ILE A 405 -8.92 4.75 -21.21
N LEU A 406 -9.15 4.23 -20.01
CA LEU A 406 -10.22 4.69 -19.11
C LEU A 406 -10.05 6.16 -18.74
N LEU A 407 -8.84 6.58 -18.32
CA LEU A 407 -8.55 7.98 -18.00
C LEU A 407 -8.75 8.89 -19.23
N SER A 408 -8.32 8.45 -20.40
CA SER A 408 -8.56 9.17 -21.67
C SER A 408 -10.04 9.32 -21.95
N SER A 409 -10.82 8.24 -21.78
CA SER A 409 -12.27 8.25 -21.97
C SER A 409 -12.96 9.24 -21.04
N LEU A 410 -12.53 9.29 -19.76
CA LEU A 410 -13.09 10.20 -18.74
C LEU A 410 -12.79 11.67 -19.06
N ILE A 411 -11.56 12.00 -19.54
CA ILE A 411 -11.17 13.36 -19.90
C ILE A 411 -11.87 13.83 -21.17
N VAL A 412 -11.99 12.95 -22.16
CA VAL A 412 -12.61 13.27 -23.45
C VAL A 412 -14.14 13.37 -23.34
N TYR A 413 -14.75 12.65 -22.41
CA TYR A 413 -16.20 12.58 -22.30
C TYR A 413 -16.92 13.93 -22.20
N PRO A 414 -16.49 14.91 -21.37
CA PRO A 414 -17.11 16.23 -21.33
C PRO A 414 -16.91 17.08 -22.57
N LEU A 415 -15.91 16.76 -23.40
CA LEU A 415 -15.56 17.52 -24.63
C LEU A 415 -16.25 16.93 -25.86
N ILE A 416 -16.10 15.62 -26.08
CA ILE A 416 -16.58 14.91 -27.26
C ILE A 416 -17.22 13.58 -26.84
N PRO A 417 -18.49 13.59 -26.33
CA PRO A 417 -19.14 12.40 -25.82
C PRO A 417 -19.20 11.22 -26.79
N PRO A 418 -19.46 11.38 -28.10
CA PRO A 418 -19.50 10.26 -29.04
C PRO A 418 -18.15 9.52 -29.12
N PHE A 419 -17.06 10.25 -29.22
CA PHE A 419 -15.72 9.67 -29.29
C PHE A 419 -15.34 8.98 -27.97
N ALA A 420 -15.65 9.59 -26.84
CA ALA A 420 -15.44 8.97 -25.53
C ALA A 420 -16.22 7.65 -25.36
N ASN A 421 -17.44 7.56 -25.89
CA ASN A 421 -18.21 6.32 -25.86
C ASN A 421 -17.53 5.19 -26.65
N ILE A 422 -16.86 5.51 -27.77
CA ILE A 422 -16.05 4.55 -28.52
C ILE A 422 -14.87 4.07 -27.64
N LEU A 423 -14.18 4.98 -26.97
CA LEU A 423 -13.08 4.61 -26.05
C LEU A 423 -13.57 3.72 -24.90
N PHE A 424 -14.72 4.02 -24.27
CA PHE A 424 -15.30 3.15 -23.24
C PHE A 424 -15.65 1.77 -23.77
N TYR A 425 -16.15 1.69 -25.01
CA TYR A 425 -16.45 0.40 -25.65
C TYR A 425 -15.17 -0.40 -25.89
N ILE A 426 -14.11 0.23 -26.44
CA ILE A 426 -12.80 -0.40 -26.70
C ILE A 426 -12.20 -0.89 -25.38
N ASP A 427 -12.20 -0.07 -24.34
CA ASP A 427 -11.67 -0.42 -23.02
C ASP A 427 -12.42 -1.62 -22.43
N GLY A 428 -13.75 -1.58 -22.48
CA GLY A 428 -14.60 -2.69 -22.05
C GLY A 428 -14.35 -3.98 -22.84
N TYR A 429 -14.19 -3.88 -24.15
CA TYR A 429 -13.90 -5.01 -25.03
C TYR A 429 -12.53 -5.64 -24.70
N LEU A 430 -11.48 -4.85 -24.63
CA LEU A 430 -10.13 -5.33 -24.27
C LEU A 430 -10.10 -5.94 -22.87
N THR A 431 -10.74 -5.29 -21.92
CA THR A 431 -10.86 -5.80 -20.53
C THR A 431 -11.59 -7.15 -20.50
N GLU A 432 -12.70 -7.29 -21.21
CA GLU A 432 -13.46 -8.55 -21.26
C GLU A 432 -12.61 -9.70 -21.84
N HIS A 433 -11.80 -9.42 -22.88
CA HIS A 433 -10.89 -10.42 -23.46
C HIS A 433 -9.76 -10.81 -22.52
N LEU A 434 -9.15 -9.83 -21.81
CA LEU A 434 -8.17 -10.12 -20.78
C LEU A 434 -8.76 -11.03 -19.69
N LEU A 435 -9.96 -10.71 -19.20
CA LEU A 435 -10.62 -11.50 -18.17
C LEU A 435 -10.99 -12.89 -18.66
N LYS A 436 -11.52 -13.03 -19.88
CA LYS A 436 -11.81 -14.34 -20.51
C LYS A 436 -10.55 -15.17 -20.63
N PHE A 437 -9.43 -14.59 -21.05
CA PHE A 437 -8.15 -15.28 -21.11
C PHE A 437 -7.73 -15.80 -19.72
N LEU A 438 -7.80 -14.96 -18.67
CA LEU A 438 -7.46 -15.38 -17.31
C LEU A 438 -8.42 -16.45 -16.78
N PHE A 439 -9.72 -16.38 -17.10
CA PHE A 439 -10.71 -17.36 -16.66
C PHE A 439 -10.59 -18.70 -17.39
N TRP A 440 -10.10 -18.68 -18.62
CA TRP A 440 -9.92 -19.88 -19.44
C TRP A 440 -8.76 -20.76 -18.95
N ILE A 441 -7.77 -20.21 -18.23
CA ILE A 441 -6.62 -20.97 -17.74
C ILE A 441 -7.09 -22.00 -16.70
N PRO A 442 -6.88 -23.33 -16.97
CA PRO A 442 -7.30 -24.40 -16.06
C PRO A 442 -6.60 -24.34 -14.70
N THR A 443 -7.28 -24.82 -13.66
CA THR A 443 -6.71 -24.93 -12.30
C THR A 443 -5.53 -25.91 -12.20
N SER A 444 -5.41 -26.85 -13.16
CA SER A 444 -4.27 -27.76 -13.25
C SER A 444 -2.93 -27.05 -13.48
N PHE A 445 -2.95 -25.82 -14.00
CA PHE A 445 -1.76 -24.98 -14.16
C PHE A 445 -1.39 -24.17 -12.89
N ASP A 446 -2.16 -24.29 -11.81
CA ASP A 446 -1.89 -23.58 -10.56
C ASP A 446 -0.75 -24.25 -9.76
N TYR A 447 0.46 -24.24 -10.29
CA TYR A 447 1.63 -24.74 -9.57
C TYR A 447 1.90 -23.88 -8.33
N CYS A 448 1.51 -24.42 -7.17
CA CYS A 448 1.60 -23.74 -5.89
C CYS A 448 2.60 -24.45 -4.97
N ILE A 449 3.68 -23.77 -4.62
CA ILE A 449 4.58 -24.21 -3.55
C ILE A 449 3.90 -23.88 -2.22
N ARG A 450 3.64 -24.90 -1.40
CA ARG A 450 3.11 -24.75 -0.05
C ARG A 450 4.21 -25.00 0.96
N VAL A 451 4.41 -24.05 1.86
CA VAL A 451 5.37 -24.16 2.97
C VAL A 451 4.56 -24.08 4.27
N PRO A 452 4.24 -25.21 4.90
CA PRO A 452 3.35 -25.24 6.06
C PRO A 452 3.83 -24.35 7.21
N ILE A 453 5.14 -24.31 7.42
CA ILE A 453 5.78 -23.47 8.44
C ILE A 453 6.98 -22.80 7.78
N PHE A 454 6.92 -21.46 7.66
CA PHE A 454 8.10 -20.66 7.29
C PHE A 454 8.67 -20.08 8.59
N PRO A 455 9.84 -20.55 9.06
CA PRO A 455 10.34 -20.14 10.36
C PRO A 455 10.71 -18.67 10.37
N PHE A 456 10.25 -17.97 11.39
CA PHE A 456 10.54 -16.56 11.56
C PHE A 456 12.04 -16.23 11.58
N PRO A 457 12.93 -17.00 12.26
CA PRO A 457 14.38 -16.75 12.20
C PRO A 457 14.94 -16.74 10.78
N LEU A 458 14.39 -17.56 9.89
CA LEU A 458 14.79 -17.61 8.48
C LEU A 458 14.36 -16.32 7.74
N LEU A 459 13.14 -15.84 7.96
CA LEU A 459 12.70 -14.54 7.43
C LEU A 459 13.60 -13.41 7.93
N LEU A 460 13.92 -13.40 9.21
CA LEU A 460 14.78 -12.41 9.84
C LEU A 460 16.20 -12.42 9.23
N ALA A 461 16.81 -13.60 9.14
CA ALA A 461 18.12 -13.76 8.53
C ALA A 461 18.13 -13.27 7.07
N TYR A 462 17.06 -13.60 6.33
CA TYR A 462 16.90 -13.13 4.96
C TYR A 462 16.78 -11.60 4.90
N LEU A 463 15.97 -10.98 5.76
CA LEU A 463 15.79 -9.52 5.78
C LEU A 463 17.10 -8.79 6.11
N ILE A 464 17.84 -9.28 7.10
CA ILE A 464 19.15 -8.71 7.48
C ILE A 464 20.16 -8.83 6.33
N PHE A 465 20.27 -10.03 5.76
CA PHE A 465 21.16 -10.30 4.63
C PHE A 465 20.79 -9.43 3.42
N PHE A 466 19.51 -9.38 3.09
CA PHE A 466 18.99 -8.61 1.97
C PHE A 466 19.25 -7.10 2.14
N LEU A 467 18.91 -6.51 3.29
CA LEU A 467 19.19 -5.10 3.56
C LEU A 467 20.70 -4.83 3.61
N GLY A 468 21.47 -5.72 4.22
CA GLY A 468 22.93 -5.62 4.31
C GLY A 468 23.61 -5.57 2.93
N LEU A 469 23.26 -6.50 2.03
CA LEU A 469 23.74 -6.50 0.65
C LEU A 469 23.30 -5.25 -0.13
N GLY A 470 22.05 -4.82 0.10
CA GLY A 470 21.52 -3.61 -0.52
C GLY A 470 22.33 -2.36 -0.18
N CYS A 471 22.64 -2.20 1.11
CA CYS A 471 23.40 -1.06 1.62
C CYS A 471 24.87 -1.08 1.21
N PHE A 472 25.49 -2.27 1.18
CA PHE A 472 26.91 -2.41 0.86
C PHE A 472 27.29 -1.87 -0.51
N ASN A 473 26.44 -2.11 -1.51
CA ASN A 473 26.75 -1.71 -2.90
C ASN A 473 26.30 -0.29 -3.27
N SER A 474 25.41 0.33 -2.49
CA SER A 474 24.92 1.69 -2.79
C SER A 474 25.99 2.76 -2.61
N GLU A 475 26.97 2.55 -1.71
CA GLU A 475 28.10 3.46 -1.52
C GLU A 475 29.10 3.43 -2.67
N LEU A 476 29.38 2.26 -3.22
CA LEU A 476 30.28 2.11 -4.37
C LEU A 476 29.72 2.86 -5.58
N GLN A 477 28.41 2.75 -5.81
CA GLN A 477 27.72 3.44 -6.89
C GLN A 477 27.69 4.97 -6.71
N GLN A 478 27.47 5.47 -5.48
CA GLN A 478 27.53 6.91 -5.20
C GLN A 478 28.94 7.51 -5.31
N LYS A 479 29.99 6.71 -5.03
CA LYS A 479 31.37 7.12 -5.26
C LYS A 479 31.70 7.17 -6.77
N GLU A 480 31.26 6.18 -7.53
CA GLU A 480 31.41 6.17 -9.01
C GLU A 480 30.65 7.33 -9.65
N ASP A 481 29.39 7.60 -9.26
CA ASP A 481 28.57 8.70 -9.79
C ASP A 481 29.13 10.09 -9.40
N LYS A 482 29.80 10.21 -8.24
CA LYS A 482 30.50 11.44 -7.86
C LYS A 482 31.80 11.63 -8.66
N LEU A 483 32.54 10.56 -8.90
CA LEU A 483 33.77 10.63 -9.73
C LEU A 483 33.45 10.95 -11.19
N LEU A 484 32.38 10.41 -11.74
CA LEU A 484 31.91 10.69 -13.11
C LEU A 484 31.33 12.12 -13.29
N LYS A 485 30.93 12.80 -12.22
CA LYS A 485 30.52 14.22 -12.26
C LYS A 485 31.68 15.21 -12.15
N PHE A 486 32.89 14.74 -11.85
CA PHE A 486 34.13 15.54 -11.79
C PHE A 486 35.05 15.30 -13.01
N VAL A 487 34.68 14.41 -13.92
CA VAL A 487 35.29 14.21 -15.24
C VAL A 487 34.31 14.69 -16.31
#